data_c88bbf8dd67ae1de45114181d4586e07
#
_entry.id   c88bbf8dd67ae1de45114181d4586e07
#
_cell.length_a   1.000
_cell.length_b   1.000
_cell.length_c   1.000
_cell.angle_alpha   90.00
_cell.angle_beta   90.00
_cell.angle_gamma   90.00
#
_symmetry.space_group_name_H-M   'P 1'
#
loop_
_entity.id
_entity.type
_entity.pdbx_description
1 polymer ?
#
loop_
_entity_poly.entity_id
_entity_poly.type
_entity_poly.pdbx_seq_one_letter_code
_entity_poly.pdbx_strand_id
1 'polypeptide(L)'
;SLSLSLSHTHTHTHTHTHTGTAQDLMMYWESYGGFVKRYVRERGVRFAMDYIHAEDKQTNYVDIGPVNKVYNMLCVYVFRANRNNRHPEFLRHAGRVRDYLWIAEDGMKMQGYNGSQTWDTSFAIQAVVESGLAEKFPNVVRGAWKFLERNQILSTSVSQNTDAYMYEIPERRNQYYRHVSVGGWPFSTSSHGWPISDCTAEGLKAVLAMRSLKCLDNNTK
;
A
#
# COMPACT_ATOMS: atom_id res chain seq x y z
N SER A 1 18.28 -43.75 -7.06
CA SER A 1 19.42 -42.83 -7.05
C SER A 1 19.38 -41.98 -8.30
N LEU A 2 18.94 -40.74 -8.20
CA LEU A 2 19.04 -39.76 -9.28
C LEU A 2 19.90 -38.62 -8.70
N SER A 3 21.15 -38.56 -9.17
CA SER A 3 22.08 -37.47 -8.92
C SER A 3 21.77 -36.33 -9.86
N LEU A 4 21.25 -35.22 -9.36
CA LEU A 4 21.16 -33.97 -10.10
C LEU A 4 22.46 -33.19 -9.91
N SER A 5 23.27 -33.14 -10.92
CA SER A 5 24.44 -32.28 -11.04
C SER A 5 23.96 -30.89 -11.42
N LEU A 6 24.02 -29.95 -10.46
CA LEU A 6 23.82 -28.53 -10.73
C LEU A 6 25.14 -27.89 -11.13
N SER A 7 25.29 -27.63 -12.41
CA SER A 7 26.35 -26.78 -12.99
C SER A 7 25.94 -25.31 -12.69
N HIS A 8 26.53 -24.69 -11.68
CA HIS A 8 26.47 -23.25 -11.51
C HIS A 8 27.43 -22.54 -12.45
N THR A 9 26.91 -21.93 -13.49
CA THR A 9 27.67 -21.02 -14.35
C THR A 9 27.79 -19.65 -13.70
N HIS A 10 29.02 -19.19 -13.59
CA HIS A 10 29.48 -17.90 -13.10
C HIS A 10 28.89 -16.70 -13.88
N THR A 11 27.90 -15.99 -13.33
CA THR A 11 27.54 -14.66 -13.86
C THR A 11 27.03 -13.66 -12.79
N HIS A 12 27.21 -13.95 -11.50
CA HIS A 12 26.69 -13.07 -10.43
C HIS A 12 27.74 -12.41 -9.53
N THR A 13 29.00 -12.39 -9.91
CA THR A 13 30.08 -11.91 -9.00
C THR A 13 30.33 -10.41 -9.01
N HIS A 14 29.79 -9.62 -9.94
CA HIS A 14 30.14 -8.18 -10.00
C HIS A 14 29.17 -7.22 -9.27
N THR A 15 27.93 -7.60 -9.04
CA THR A 15 26.96 -6.75 -8.33
C THR A 15 27.04 -6.89 -6.81
N HIS A 16 27.46 -8.05 -6.29
CA HIS A 16 27.57 -8.27 -4.85
C HIS A 16 28.78 -7.58 -4.19
N THR A 17 29.85 -7.33 -4.91
CA THR A 17 31.05 -6.70 -4.36
C THR A 17 30.85 -5.21 -4.02
N HIS A 18 30.08 -4.46 -4.83
CA HIS A 18 29.86 -3.04 -4.58
C HIS A 18 28.85 -2.77 -3.46
N THR A 19 27.84 -3.59 -3.30
CA THR A 19 26.89 -3.49 -2.20
C THR A 19 27.52 -3.95 -0.88
N GLY A 20 28.37 -4.98 -0.89
CA GLY A 20 29.11 -5.45 0.27
C GLY A 20 30.04 -4.38 0.86
N THR A 21 30.86 -3.74 0.02
CA THR A 21 31.81 -2.71 0.46
C THR A 21 31.11 -1.45 1.02
N ALA A 22 29.99 -1.02 0.44
CA ALA A 22 29.21 0.10 0.98
C ALA A 22 28.57 -0.26 2.33
N GLN A 23 28.04 -1.47 2.46
CA GLN A 23 27.46 -1.98 3.69
C GLN A 23 28.52 -2.15 4.78
N ASP A 24 29.68 -2.70 4.44
CA ASP A 24 30.81 -2.84 5.36
C ASP A 24 31.35 -1.49 5.84
N LEU A 25 31.44 -0.50 4.95
CA LEU A 25 31.78 0.87 5.30
C LEU A 25 30.76 1.50 6.24
N MET A 26 29.49 1.29 6.00
CA MET A 26 28.43 1.78 6.90
C MET A 26 28.48 1.09 8.26
N MET A 27 28.70 -0.22 8.31
CA MET A 27 28.85 -0.97 9.55
C MET A 27 30.08 -0.51 10.34
N TYR A 28 31.21 -0.28 9.65
CA TYR A 28 32.41 0.26 10.25
C TYR A 28 32.18 1.69 10.79
N TRP A 29 31.57 2.56 9.99
CA TRP A 29 31.20 3.90 10.41
C TRP A 29 30.23 3.90 11.59
N GLU A 30 29.25 3.02 11.57
CA GLU A 30 28.33 2.83 12.70
C GLU A 30 29.04 2.31 13.98
N SER A 31 30.10 1.55 13.85
CA SER A 31 30.85 1.04 15.00
C SER A 31 31.76 2.09 15.64
N TYR A 32 32.34 3.00 14.82
CA TYR A 32 33.43 3.91 15.27
C TYR A 32 33.12 5.41 15.13
N GLY A 33 31.97 5.80 14.57
CA GLY A 33 31.70 7.16 14.13
C GLY A 33 31.43 8.25 15.20
N GLY A 34 31.50 7.94 16.49
CA GLY A 34 31.41 8.94 17.57
C GLY A 34 30.11 9.79 17.60
N PHE A 35 30.25 11.10 17.92
CA PHE A 35 29.12 12.02 18.10
C PHE A 35 28.34 12.28 16.80
N VAL A 36 29.03 12.46 15.68
CA VAL A 36 28.40 12.73 14.38
C VAL A 36 27.50 11.56 13.97
N LYS A 37 27.98 10.34 14.16
CA LYS A 37 27.21 9.13 13.93
C LYS A 37 25.90 9.13 14.74
N ARG A 38 25.98 9.41 16.05
CA ARG A 38 24.79 9.42 16.91
C ARG A 38 23.77 10.44 16.42
N TYR A 39 24.21 11.64 16.06
CA TYR A 39 23.35 12.68 15.53
C TYR A 39 22.66 12.28 14.22
N VAL A 40 23.43 11.75 13.25
CA VAL A 40 22.90 11.32 11.95
C VAL A 40 21.94 10.15 12.13
N ARG A 41 22.31 9.18 12.98
CA ARG A 41 21.44 8.02 13.27
C ARG A 41 20.13 8.44 13.93
N GLU A 42 20.16 9.27 14.94
CA GLU A 42 18.96 9.76 15.61
C GLU A 42 18.02 10.51 14.67
N ARG A 43 18.60 11.31 13.76
CA ARG A 43 17.82 12.01 12.72
C ARG A 43 17.22 11.04 11.71
N GLY A 44 18.00 10.05 11.26
CA GLY A 44 17.52 9.00 10.36
C GLY A 44 16.42 8.15 10.97
N VAL A 45 16.57 7.73 12.23
CA VAL A 45 15.55 6.97 12.96
C VAL A 45 14.27 7.78 13.12
N ARG A 46 14.36 9.07 13.48
CA ARG A 46 13.17 9.93 13.58
C ARG A 46 12.45 10.03 12.23
N PHE A 47 13.17 10.30 11.15
CA PHE A 47 12.58 10.36 9.82
C PHE A 47 11.92 9.04 9.42
N ALA A 48 12.58 7.91 9.65
CA ALA A 48 12.01 6.59 9.36
C ALA A 48 10.74 6.32 10.19
N MET A 49 10.72 6.70 11.47
CA MET A 49 9.55 6.55 12.31
C MET A 49 8.39 7.45 11.88
N ASP A 50 8.67 8.67 11.44
CA ASP A 50 7.64 9.58 10.89
C ASP A 50 7.05 9.01 9.60
N TYR A 51 7.89 8.42 8.75
CA TYR A 51 7.45 7.77 7.51
C TYR A 51 6.60 6.53 7.78
N ILE A 52 7.04 5.65 8.70
CA ILE A 52 6.27 4.48 9.16
C ILE A 52 4.92 4.92 9.69
N HIS A 53 4.89 5.94 10.54
CA HIS A 53 3.65 6.45 11.12
C HIS A 53 2.69 7.02 10.06
N ALA A 54 3.22 7.66 9.02
CA ALA A 54 2.43 8.12 7.89
C ALA A 54 1.80 6.95 7.12
N GLU A 55 2.58 5.89 6.86
CA GLU A 55 2.08 4.66 6.23
C GLU A 55 1.03 3.97 7.09
N ASP A 56 1.29 3.78 8.38
CA ASP A 56 0.36 3.16 9.33
C ASP A 56 -1.01 3.85 9.32
N LYS A 57 -1.03 5.17 9.36
CA LYS A 57 -2.28 5.94 9.31
C LYS A 57 -2.97 5.83 7.96
N GLN A 58 -2.22 5.97 6.87
CA GLN A 58 -2.77 5.98 5.53
C GLN A 58 -3.32 4.60 5.13
N THR A 59 -2.78 3.52 5.69
CA THR A 59 -3.23 2.15 5.45
C THR A 59 -4.13 1.59 6.55
N ASN A 60 -4.50 2.41 7.52
CA ASN A 60 -5.25 1.98 8.71
C ASN A 60 -4.57 0.81 9.43
N TYR A 61 -3.24 0.90 9.58
CA TYR A 61 -2.37 -0.10 10.22
C TYR A 61 -2.37 -1.49 9.55
N VAL A 62 -2.79 -1.59 8.30
CA VAL A 62 -2.61 -2.83 7.51
C VAL A 62 -1.20 -2.90 6.95
N ASP A 63 -0.66 -1.76 6.54
CA ASP A 63 0.61 -1.61 5.83
C ASP A 63 0.56 -2.18 4.39
N ILE A 64 1.62 -2.02 3.62
CA ILE A 64 1.59 -2.39 2.20
C ILE A 64 1.79 -3.88 1.97
N GLY A 65 2.38 -4.60 2.93
CA GLY A 65 2.66 -6.01 2.74
C GLY A 65 3.06 -6.71 4.04
N PRO A 66 3.14 -8.03 4.03
CA PRO A 66 3.39 -8.82 5.24
C PRO A 66 4.75 -8.51 5.89
N VAL A 67 5.77 -8.24 5.08
CA VAL A 67 7.11 -7.87 5.59
C VAL A 67 7.08 -6.48 6.22
N ASN A 68 6.48 -5.50 5.53
CA ASN A 68 6.29 -4.14 6.07
C ASN A 68 5.51 -4.18 7.37
N LYS A 69 4.44 -4.97 7.42
CA LYS A 69 3.62 -5.16 8.61
C LYS A 69 4.45 -5.54 9.84
N VAL A 70 5.29 -6.55 9.69
CA VAL A 70 6.12 -7.03 10.80
C VAL A 70 7.14 -5.96 11.22
N TYR A 71 7.83 -5.35 10.26
CA TYR A 71 8.84 -4.33 10.55
C TYR A 71 8.22 -3.05 11.14
N ASN A 72 7.14 -2.54 10.60
CA ASN A 72 6.46 -1.36 11.13
C ASN A 72 5.98 -1.62 12.57
N MET A 73 5.35 -2.77 12.81
CA MET A 73 4.90 -3.15 14.16
C MET A 73 6.07 -3.25 15.15
N LEU A 74 7.21 -3.82 14.75
CA LEU A 74 8.40 -3.90 15.59
C LEU A 74 9.02 -2.52 15.85
N CYS A 75 9.09 -1.67 14.83
CA CYS A 75 9.56 -0.29 14.97
C CYS A 75 8.68 0.50 15.94
N VAL A 76 7.36 0.40 15.81
CA VAL A 76 6.42 1.03 16.74
C VAL A 76 6.61 0.48 18.15
N TYR A 77 6.75 -0.83 18.32
CA TYR A 77 6.98 -1.45 19.62
C TYR A 77 8.25 -0.94 20.31
N VAL A 78 9.35 -0.84 19.57
CA VAL A 78 10.65 -0.45 20.14
C VAL A 78 10.74 1.06 20.35
N PHE A 79 10.40 1.85 19.34
CA PHE A 79 10.71 3.29 19.33
C PHE A 79 9.59 4.20 19.81
N ARG A 80 8.32 3.81 19.66
CA ARG A 80 7.18 4.62 20.13
C ARG A 80 6.54 4.07 21.40
N ALA A 81 6.29 2.78 21.41
CA ALA A 81 5.66 2.11 22.55
C ALA A 81 6.59 1.85 23.73
N ASN A 82 7.89 2.11 23.57
CA ASN A 82 8.91 1.81 24.57
C ASN A 82 8.77 0.38 25.14
N ARG A 83 8.56 -0.58 24.24
CA ARG A 83 8.31 -2.00 24.55
C ARG A 83 7.06 -2.29 25.38
N ASN A 84 6.12 -1.35 25.39
CA ASN A 84 4.82 -1.52 26.03
C ASN A 84 3.83 -2.15 25.05
N ASN A 85 3.48 -3.41 25.25
CA ASN A 85 2.52 -4.15 24.42
C ASN A 85 1.06 -3.67 24.56
N ARG A 86 0.77 -2.77 25.49
CA ARG A 86 -0.55 -2.12 25.66
C ARG A 86 -0.63 -0.75 24.98
N HIS A 87 0.44 -0.30 24.34
CA HIS A 87 0.43 0.97 23.63
C HIS A 87 -0.63 0.96 22.51
N PRO A 88 -1.45 2.00 22.35
CA PRO A 88 -2.58 1.99 21.39
C PRO A 88 -2.17 1.70 19.95
N GLU A 89 -1.07 2.29 19.46
CA GLU A 89 -0.58 2.06 18.11
C GLU A 89 -0.12 0.60 17.91
N PHE A 90 0.58 0.03 18.89
CA PHE A 90 0.96 -1.38 18.84
C PHE A 90 -0.26 -2.31 18.81
N LEU A 91 -1.29 -2.02 19.60
CA LEU A 91 -2.54 -2.81 19.59
C LEU A 91 -3.28 -2.72 18.27
N ARG A 92 -3.25 -1.55 17.59
CA ARG A 92 -3.79 -1.41 16.22
C ARG A 92 -3.04 -2.31 15.24
N HIS A 93 -1.71 -2.34 15.30
CA HIS A 93 -0.92 -3.27 14.48
C HIS A 93 -1.24 -4.74 14.80
N ALA A 94 -1.27 -5.11 16.07
CA ALA A 94 -1.55 -6.49 16.50
C ALA A 94 -2.91 -6.98 16.01
N GLY A 95 -3.93 -6.12 16.03
CA GLY A 95 -5.26 -6.43 15.51
C GLY A 95 -5.27 -6.76 14.02
N ARG A 96 -4.33 -6.19 13.25
CA ARG A 96 -4.24 -6.37 11.79
C ARG A 96 -3.34 -7.53 11.35
N VAL A 97 -2.65 -8.19 12.26
CA VAL A 97 -1.81 -9.36 11.92
C VAL A 97 -2.65 -10.47 11.28
N ARG A 98 -3.89 -10.64 11.73
CA ARG A 98 -4.80 -11.66 11.20
C ARG A 98 -5.13 -11.46 9.72
N ASP A 99 -5.07 -10.24 9.21
CA ASP A 99 -5.34 -9.93 7.81
C ASP A 99 -4.33 -10.61 6.86
N TYR A 100 -3.16 -10.95 7.39
CA TYR A 100 -2.09 -11.62 6.65
C TYR A 100 -2.06 -13.14 6.82
N LEU A 101 -2.98 -13.71 7.60
CA LEU A 101 -3.00 -15.13 7.90
C LEU A 101 -4.20 -15.81 7.22
N TRP A 102 -3.97 -16.97 6.63
CA TRP A 102 -5.02 -17.83 6.17
C TRP A 102 -4.71 -19.30 6.43
N ILE A 103 -5.74 -20.12 6.56
CA ILE A 103 -5.62 -21.55 6.81
C ILE A 103 -5.91 -22.29 5.52
N ALA A 104 -4.92 -23.03 5.03
CA ALA A 104 -5.04 -23.95 3.91
C ALA A 104 -5.11 -25.40 4.42
N GLU A 105 -5.32 -26.36 3.50
CA GLU A 105 -5.36 -27.78 3.85
C GLU A 105 -4.07 -28.27 4.51
N ASP A 106 -2.93 -27.72 4.11
CA ASP A 106 -1.60 -28.07 4.59
C ASP A 106 -1.10 -27.15 5.73
N GLY A 107 -1.95 -26.31 6.30
CA GLY A 107 -1.64 -25.49 7.47
C GLY A 107 -1.82 -23.99 7.30
N MET A 108 -1.36 -23.27 8.32
CA MET A 108 -1.43 -21.80 8.32
C MET A 108 -0.36 -21.20 7.43
N LYS A 109 -0.78 -20.28 6.55
CA LYS A 109 0.07 -19.57 5.60
C LYS A 109 -0.08 -18.06 5.75
N MET A 110 0.94 -17.33 5.32
CA MET A 110 0.90 -15.89 5.16
C MET A 110 0.44 -15.55 3.74
N GLN A 111 -0.42 -14.55 3.62
CA GLN A 111 -0.90 -14.02 2.36
C GLN A 111 -0.54 -12.54 2.22
N GLY A 112 -0.46 -12.02 0.99
CA GLY A 112 -0.44 -10.60 0.75
C GLY A 112 -1.84 -10.03 0.97
N TYR A 113 -1.98 -9.09 1.89
CA TYR A 113 -3.24 -8.40 2.12
C TYR A 113 -3.29 -7.09 1.36
N ASN A 114 -3.07 -7.01 0.15
CA ASN A 114 -3.48 -5.83 -0.59
C ASN A 114 -4.85 -6.14 -1.18
N GLY A 115 -5.89 -5.67 -0.51
CA GLY A 115 -7.21 -5.72 -1.10
C GLY A 115 -7.16 -5.04 -2.47
N SER A 116 -7.73 -5.67 -3.49
CA SER A 116 -7.67 -5.24 -4.89
C SER A 116 -9.00 -4.70 -5.41
N GLN A 117 -9.85 -4.20 -4.50
CA GLN A 117 -11.24 -3.90 -4.81
C GLN A 117 -11.40 -2.87 -5.94
N THR A 118 -10.61 -1.79 -5.95
CA THR A 118 -10.69 -0.80 -7.02
C THR A 118 -10.15 -1.36 -8.33
N TRP A 119 -9.02 -2.06 -8.26
CA TRP A 119 -8.41 -2.72 -9.39
C TRP A 119 -9.37 -3.71 -10.05
N ASP A 120 -9.89 -4.67 -9.27
CA ASP A 120 -10.80 -5.71 -9.76
C ASP A 120 -12.13 -5.13 -10.27
N THR A 121 -12.70 -4.15 -9.56
CA THR A 121 -13.92 -3.48 -9.98
C THR A 121 -13.74 -2.78 -11.32
N SER A 122 -12.60 -2.11 -11.51
CA SER A 122 -12.30 -1.38 -12.74
C SER A 122 -12.20 -2.32 -13.95
N PHE A 123 -11.54 -3.44 -13.82
CA PHE A 123 -11.45 -4.43 -14.90
C PHE A 123 -12.76 -5.18 -15.13
N ALA A 124 -13.41 -5.61 -14.06
CA ALA A 124 -14.68 -6.34 -14.16
C ALA A 124 -15.75 -5.54 -14.87
N ILE A 125 -15.90 -4.25 -14.54
CA ILE A 125 -16.91 -3.42 -15.17
C ILE A 125 -16.60 -3.08 -16.62
N GLN A 126 -15.33 -2.89 -16.98
CA GLN A 126 -14.92 -2.73 -18.38
C GLN A 126 -15.31 -3.98 -19.19
N ALA A 127 -15.02 -5.17 -18.67
CA ALA A 127 -15.41 -6.43 -19.32
C ALA A 127 -16.93 -6.57 -19.47
N VAL A 128 -17.72 -6.18 -18.48
CA VAL A 128 -19.20 -6.19 -18.55
C VAL A 128 -19.70 -5.22 -19.63
N VAL A 129 -19.10 -4.05 -19.74
CA VAL A 129 -19.49 -3.06 -20.77
C VAL A 129 -19.11 -3.55 -22.18
N GLU A 130 -17.88 -4.01 -22.35
CA GLU A 130 -17.37 -4.48 -23.65
C GLU A 130 -18.10 -5.73 -24.17
N SER A 131 -18.55 -6.60 -23.26
CA SER A 131 -19.35 -7.78 -23.62
C SER A 131 -20.81 -7.46 -23.99
N GLY A 132 -21.23 -6.20 -23.87
CA GLY A 132 -22.63 -5.77 -24.11
C GLY A 132 -23.62 -6.19 -23.03
N LEU A 133 -23.14 -6.64 -21.88
CA LEU A 133 -23.98 -7.14 -20.78
C LEU A 133 -24.44 -6.03 -19.81
N ALA A 134 -23.97 -4.82 -19.96
CA ALA A 134 -24.23 -3.72 -19.03
C ALA A 134 -25.73 -3.44 -18.83
N GLU A 135 -26.52 -3.40 -19.90
CA GLU A 135 -27.96 -3.15 -19.82
C GLU A 135 -28.74 -4.34 -19.25
N LYS A 136 -28.19 -5.54 -19.32
CA LYS A 136 -28.78 -6.75 -18.72
C LYS A 136 -28.57 -6.80 -17.20
N PHE A 137 -27.47 -6.18 -16.71
CA PHE A 137 -27.09 -6.18 -15.29
C PHE A 137 -26.95 -4.76 -14.72
N PRO A 138 -28.01 -3.93 -14.77
CA PRO A 138 -27.93 -2.51 -14.40
C PRO A 138 -27.55 -2.28 -12.93
N ASN A 139 -27.88 -3.21 -12.06
CA ASN A 139 -27.51 -3.14 -10.63
C ASN A 139 -26.00 -3.31 -10.41
N VAL A 140 -25.35 -4.15 -11.19
CA VAL A 140 -23.89 -4.33 -11.17
C VAL A 140 -23.19 -3.03 -11.60
N VAL A 141 -23.66 -2.45 -12.71
CA VAL A 141 -23.13 -1.18 -13.23
C VAL A 141 -23.29 -0.06 -12.21
N ARG A 142 -24.49 0.12 -11.64
CA ARG A 142 -24.73 1.13 -10.60
C ARG A 142 -23.90 0.89 -9.33
N GLY A 143 -23.72 -0.37 -8.95
CA GLY A 143 -22.86 -0.74 -7.82
C GLY A 143 -21.41 -0.36 -8.06
N ALA A 144 -20.86 -0.69 -9.22
CA ALA A 144 -19.49 -0.35 -9.62
C ALA A 144 -19.28 1.18 -9.70
N TRP A 145 -20.23 1.90 -10.29
CA TRP A 145 -20.19 3.37 -10.33
C TRP A 145 -20.08 3.98 -8.94
N LYS A 146 -21.01 3.63 -8.05
CA LYS A 146 -21.01 4.10 -6.65
C LYS A 146 -19.75 3.73 -5.90
N PHE A 147 -19.21 2.54 -6.16
CA PHE A 147 -17.96 2.10 -5.54
C PHE A 147 -16.79 2.98 -6.00
N LEU A 148 -16.62 3.20 -7.29
CA LEU A 148 -15.55 4.03 -7.83
C LEU A 148 -15.68 5.49 -7.37
N GLU A 149 -16.89 6.05 -7.37
CA GLU A 149 -17.16 7.39 -6.86
C GLU A 149 -16.74 7.57 -5.40
N ARG A 150 -17.10 6.62 -4.52
CA ARG A 150 -16.75 6.68 -3.09
C ARG A 150 -15.27 6.50 -2.80
N ASN A 151 -14.56 5.83 -3.68
CA ASN A 151 -13.15 5.51 -3.47
C ASN A 151 -12.20 6.42 -4.24
N GLN A 152 -12.71 7.40 -4.98
CA GLN A 152 -11.90 8.45 -5.56
C GLN A 152 -11.38 9.40 -4.48
N ILE A 153 -10.10 9.69 -4.47
CA ILE A 153 -9.49 10.61 -3.51
C ILE A 153 -9.66 12.04 -4.01
N LEU A 154 -10.57 12.78 -3.39
CA LEU A 154 -10.89 14.16 -3.74
C LEU A 154 -10.53 15.10 -2.59
N SER A 155 -10.17 16.35 -2.92
CA SER A 155 -9.90 17.40 -1.93
C SER A 155 -11.12 17.77 -1.06
N THR A 156 -12.31 17.55 -1.60
CA THR A 156 -13.60 17.87 -0.96
C THR A 156 -14.32 16.64 -0.42
N SER A 157 -13.81 15.42 -0.72
CA SER A 157 -14.44 14.23 -0.21
C SER A 157 -14.26 14.18 1.30
N VAL A 158 -15.36 14.16 2.01
CA VAL A 158 -15.44 13.58 3.35
C VAL A 158 -15.19 12.09 3.17
N SER A 159 -14.00 11.74 2.70
CA SER A 159 -13.53 10.36 2.65
C SER A 159 -13.63 9.83 4.06
N GLN A 160 -14.18 8.65 4.23
CA GLN A 160 -14.19 7.96 5.53
C GLN A 160 -12.78 7.80 6.11
N ASN A 161 -11.76 8.01 5.28
CA ASN A 161 -10.37 8.15 5.70
C ASN A 161 -9.84 9.55 5.34
N THR A 162 -10.05 10.51 6.24
CA THR A 162 -9.45 11.84 6.16
C THR A 162 -7.93 11.79 6.08
N ASP A 163 -7.31 10.72 6.56
CA ASP A 163 -5.86 10.56 6.58
C ASP A 163 -5.30 10.34 5.15
N ALA A 164 -6.00 9.63 4.26
CA ALA A 164 -5.54 9.44 2.88
C ALA A 164 -5.39 10.79 2.15
N TYR A 165 -6.36 11.70 2.30
CA TYR A 165 -6.30 13.03 1.71
C TYR A 165 -5.22 13.91 2.37
N MET A 166 -5.00 13.77 3.67
CA MET A 166 -4.02 14.57 4.42
C MET A 166 -2.60 14.47 3.87
N TYR A 167 -2.26 13.37 3.18
CA TYR A 167 -0.95 13.20 2.54
C TYR A 167 -0.89 13.72 1.11
N GLU A 168 -2.02 14.16 0.55
CA GLU A 168 -2.09 14.78 -0.77
C GLU A 168 -1.88 16.30 -0.73
N ILE A 169 -1.91 16.94 0.44
CA ILE A 169 -1.57 18.38 0.55
C ILE A 169 -0.07 18.60 0.26
N PRO A 170 0.30 19.71 -0.41
CA PRO A 170 1.66 19.92 -0.92
C PRO A 170 2.75 19.74 0.13
N GLU A 171 2.55 20.24 1.34
CA GLU A 171 3.56 20.20 2.41
C GLU A 171 3.87 18.77 2.85
N ARG A 172 2.85 17.96 3.05
CA ARG A 172 3.00 16.56 3.47
C ARG A 172 3.44 15.67 2.33
N ARG A 173 2.92 15.90 1.13
CA ARG A 173 3.34 15.18 -0.07
C ARG A 173 4.85 15.31 -0.30
N ASN A 174 5.40 16.51 -0.21
CA ASN A 174 6.83 16.74 -0.36
C ASN A 174 7.64 16.08 0.77
N GLN A 175 7.14 16.11 1.99
CA GLN A 175 7.77 15.48 3.14
C GLN A 175 7.91 13.96 2.98
N TYR A 176 6.92 13.31 2.37
CA TYR A 176 6.87 11.85 2.22
C TYR A 176 7.08 11.38 0.78
N TYR A 177 7.64 12.23 -0.08
CA TYR A 177 7.95 11.91 -1.47
C TYR A 177 6.76 11.40 -2.29
N ARG A 178 5.55 11.89 -1.98
CA ARG A 178 4.34 11.54 -2.71
C ARG A 178 4.19 12.36 -3.98
N HIS A 179 3.56 11.78 -4.99
CA HIS A 179 3.17 12.47 -6.22
C HIS A 179 1.83 13.18 -6.08
N VAL A 180 1.52 14.09 -7.00
CA VAL A 180 0.19 14.69 -7.13
C VAL A 180 -0.76 13.61 -7.63
N SER A 181 -1.75 13.25 -6.84
CA SER A 181 -2.69 12.16 -7.15
C SER A 181 -4.12 12.43 -6.72
N VAL A 182 -4.45 13.69 -6.36
CA VAL A 182 -5.84 14.12 -6.10
C VAL A 182 -6.68 13.84 -7.33
N GLY A 183 -7.83 13.20 -7.14
CA GLY A 183 -8.70 12.72 -8.22
C GLY A 183 -8.42 11.29 -8.64
N GLY A 184 -7.32 10.69 -8.16
CA GLY A 184 -6.94 9.32 -8.45
C GLY A 184 -7.62 8.28 -7.55
N TRP A 185 -7.31 7.02 -7.82
CA TRP A 185 -7.81 5.88 -7.06
C TRP A 185 -6.68 5.06 -6.45
N PRO A 186 -6.86 4.56 -5.20
CA PRO A 186 -5.98 3.60 -4.57
C PRO A 186 -6.22 2.18 -5.14
N PHE A 187 -5.34 1.25 -4.81
CA PHE A 187 -5.46 -0.14 -5.26
C PHE A 187 -6.69 -0.85 -4.65
N SER A 188 -6.97 -0.59 -3.38
CA SER A 188 -8.09 -1.21 -2.67
C SER A 188 -9.27 -0.26 -2.47
N THR A 189 -9.30 0.48 -1.39
CA THR A 189 -10.35 1.45 -1.05
C THR A 189 -9.74 2.76 -0.55
N SER A 190 -10.53 3.83 -0.52
CA SER A 190 -10.08 5.14 -0.02
C SER A 190 -9.64 5.11 1.45
N SER A 191 -10.04 4.11 2.21
CA SER A 191 -9.62 3.92 3.61
C SER A 191 -8.33 3.11 3.76
N HIS A 192 -7.75 2.62 2.66
CA HIS A 192 -6.61 1.75 2.69
C HIS A 192 -5.64 2.05 1.54
N GLY A 193 -4.66 2.87 1.83
CA GLY A 193 -3.61 3.24 0.90
C GLY A 193 -3.79 4.63 0.26
N TRP A 194 -3.02 4.88 -0.76
CA TRP A 194 -2.96 6.12 -1.52
C TRP A 194 -3.20 5.87 -3.00
N PRO A 195 -3.57 6.91 -3.78
CA PRO A 195 -3.74 6.77 -5.21
C PRO A 195 -2.45 6.32 -5.90
N ILE A 196 -2.60 5.42 -6.86
CA ILE A 196 -1.54 4.94 -7.72
C ILE A 196 -1.92 5.09 -9.20
N SER A 197 -0.93 5.25 -10.06
CA SER A 197 -1.13 5.54 -11.49
C SER A 197 -1.98 4.48 -12.20
N ASP A 198 -1.68 3.22 -11.95
CA ASP A 198 -2.32 2.09 -12.64
C ASP A 198 -3.82 2.00 -12.31
N CYS A 199 -4.15 2.03 -11.02
CA CYS A 199 -5.56 2.01 -10.60
C CYS A 199 -6.30 3.28 -10.98
N THR A 200 -5.61 4.42 -11.01
CA THR A 200 -6.20 5.67 -11.49
C THR A 200 -6.53 5.59 -12.98
N ALA A 201 -5.63 5.05 -13.79
CA ALA A 201 -5.86 4.86 -15.22
C ALA A 201 -7.02 3.89 -15.49
N GLU A 202 -7.04 2.73 -14.83
CA GLU A 202 -8.11 1.75 -15.00
C GLU A 202 -9.43 2.22 -14.42
N GLY A 203 -9.42 2.92 -13.29
CA GLY A 203 -10.62 3.55 -12.71
C GLY A 203 -11.22 4.60 -13.65
N LEU A 204 -10.38 5.46 -14.25
CA LEU A 204 -10.81 6.44 -15.23
C LEU A 204 -11.41 5.77 -16.48
N LYS A 205 -10.76 4.75 -17.03
CA LYS A 205 -11.29 3.97 -18.16
C LYS A 205 -12.65 3.37 -17.84
N ALA A 206 -12.79 2.77 -16.66
CA ALA A 206 -14.05 2.18 -16.21
C ALA A 206 -15.17 3.23 -16.12
N VAL A 207 -14.89 4.40 -15.53
CA VAL A 207 -15.86 5.50 -15.43
C VAL A 207 -16.25 6.01 -16.83
N LEU A 208 -15.29 6.20 -17.72
CA LEU A 208 -15.56 6.64 -19.10
C LEU A 208 -16.40 5.62 -19.88
N ALA A 209 -16.12 4.31 -19.71
CA ALA A 209 -16.89 3.25 -20.34
C ALA A 209 -18.35 3.22 -19.86
N MET A 210 -18.57 3.46 -18.56
CA MET A 210 -19.92 3.47 -17.98
C MET A 210 -20.71 4.76 -18.28
N ARG A 211 -20.03 5.89 -18.52
CA ARG A 211 -20.65 7.23 -18.59
C ARG A 211 -21.81 7.35 -19.57
N SER A 212 -21.78 6.62 -20.68
CA SER A 212 -22.77 6.67 -21.75
C SER A 212 -23.91 5.65 -21.58
N LEU A 213 -23.91 4.86 -20.52
CA LEU A 213 -24.89 3.81 -20.31
C LEU A 213 -26.23 4.39 -19.83
N LYS A 214 -27.32 4.00 -20.48
CA LYS A 214 -28.69 4.44 -20.15
C LYS A 214 -29.10 4.07 -18.71
N CYS A 215 -28.59 2.97 -18.19
CA CYS A 215 -28.93 2.51 -16.83
C CYS A 215 -28.37 3.43 -15.72
N LEU A 216 -27.46 4.38 -16.03
CA LEU A 216 -26.96 5.40 -15.10
C LEU A 216 -27.71 6.73 -15.21
N ASP A 217 -28.34 7.03 -16.35
CA ASP A 217 -28.94 8.36 -16.63
C ASP A 217 -30.12 8.72 -15.70
N ASN A 218 -30.76 7.76 -15.04
CA ASN A 218 -31.97 7.99 -14.27
C ASN A 218 -31.78 8.26 -12.78
N ASN A 219 -30.58 8.21 -12.22
CA ASN A 219 -30.37 8.35 -10.76
C ASN A 219 -29.01 8.95 -10.32
N THR A 220 -28.21 9.47 -11.22
CA THR A 220 -26.83 9.91 -10.91
C THR A 220 -26.52 11.35 -11.35
N LYS A 221 -27.53 12.15 -11.63
CA LYS A 221 -27.39 13.62 -11.86
C LYS A 221 -27.77 14.40 -10.64
#